data_4cd6e833318482b5314a5552c2346ab4
#
_entry.id   4cd6e833318482b5314a5552c2346ab4
#
_cell.length_a   1.000
_cell.length_b   1.000
_cell.length_c   1.000
_cell.angle_alpha   90.00
_cell.angle_beta   90.00
_cell.angle_gamma   90.00
#
_symmetry.space_group_name_H-M   'P 1'
#
loop_
_entity.id
_entity.type
_entity.pdbx_description
1 polymer ?
#
loop_
_entity_poly.entity_id
_entity_poly.type
_entity_poly.pdbx_seq_one_letter_code
_entity_poly.pdbx_strand_id
1 'polypeptide(L)'
;MNPPIRDKSHYDRLWYAVRNNLNDTIGSDHAPHLKVNKNKEYPNSPSGMPGVQTLMPVMLDHVNHGKLSLTQLINLVCENPIKIFGIQN
;
A
#
# COMPACT_ATOMS: atom_id res chain seq x y z
N MET A 1 -5.79 5.11 10.33
CA MET A 1 -5.58 5.47 8.93
C MET A 1 -6.74 6.27 8.38
N ASN A 2 -6.46 7.22 7.53
CA ASN A 2 -7.46 8.01 6.81
C ASN A 2 -7.19 7.95 5.31
N PRO A 3 -8.12 7.47 4.46
CA PRO A 3 -9.41 6.90 4.85
C PRO A 3 -9.26 5.50 5.46
N PRO A 4 -10.20 5.08 6.30
CA PRO A 4 -10.16 3.74 6.88
C PRO A 4 -10.69 2.69 5.89
N ILE A 5 -10.19 1.47 6.02
CA ILE A 5 -10.76 0.29 5.37
C ILE A 5 -11.48 -0.50 6.45
N ARG A 6 -12.82 -0.56 6.37
CA ARG A 6 -13.62 -1.06 7.49
C ARG A 6 -14.28 -2.42 7.25
N ASP A 7 -14.53 -2.78 5.99
CA ASP A 7 -15.31 -3.95 5.64
C ASP A 7 -14.48 -4.90 4.76
N LYS A 8 -14.65 -6.20 4.99
CA LYS A 8 -14.02 -7.24 4.19
C LYS A 8 -14.35 -7.12 2.70
N SER A 9 -15.55 -6.64 2.36
CA SER A 9 -15.93 -6.41 0.96
C SER A 9 -14.99 -5.42 0.26
N HIS A 10 -14.44 -4.45 1.00
CA HIS A 10 -13.45 -3.54 0.46
C HIS A 10 -12.15 -4.26 0.11
N TYR A 11 -11.73 -5.24 0.91
CA TYR A 11 -10.54 -6.03 0.62
C TYR A 11 -10.71 -6.80 -0.69
N ASP A 12 -11.84 -7.43 -0.89
CA ASP A 12 -12.13 -8.21 -2.09
C ASP A 12 -12.13 -7.31 -3.33
N ARG A 13 -12.70 -6.12 -3.23
CA ARG A 13 -12.72 -5.14 -4.33
C ARG A 13 -11.33 -4.59 -4.64
N LEU A 14 -10.53 -4.32 -3.61
CA LEU A 14 -9.15 -3.85 -3.78
C LEU A 14 -8.31 -4.93 -4.48
N TRP A 15 -8.43 -6.19 -4.07
CA TRP A 15 -7.73 -7.28 -4.73
C TRP A 15 -8.21 -7.50 -6.16
N TYR A 16 -9.52 -7.34 -6.41
CA TYR A 16 -10.05 -7.37 -7.77
C TYR A 16 -9.37 -6.29 -8.65
N ALA A 17 -9.27 -5.07 -8.14
CA ALA A 17 -8.60 -3.99 -8.86
C ALA A 17 -7.14 -4.33 -9.15
N VAL A 18 -6.40 -4.83 -8.18
CA VAL A 18 -4.99 -5.21 -8.35
C VAL A 18 -4.85 -6.30 -9.41
N ARG A 19 -5.67 -7.35 -9.33
CA ARG A 19 -5.57 -8.49 -10.25
C ARG A 19 -6.00 -8.14 -11.67
N ASN A 20 -6.84 -7.13 -11.84
CA ASN A 20 -7.33 -6.71 -13.15
C ASN A 20 -6.64 -5.45 -13.67
N ASN A 21 -5.53 -5.05 -13.07
CA ASN A 21 -4.71 -3.92 -13.48
C ASN A 21 -5.48 -2.59 -13.54
N LEU A 22 -6.44 -2.41 -12.61
CA LEU A 22 -7.27 -1.20 -12.55
C LEU A 22 -6.58 -0.06 -11.81
N ASN A 23 -5.59 -0.36 -10.98
CA ASN A 23 -4.75 0.63 -10.32
C ASN A 23 -3.37 0.68 -10.98
N ASP A 24 -2.72 1.83 -10.93
CA ASP A 24 -1.43 2.04 -11.58
C ASP A 24 -0.25 1.79 -10.65
N THR A 25 -0.38 2.14 -9.38
CA THR A 25 0.74 2.04 -8.44
C THR A 25 0.27 1.55 -7.08
N ILE A 26 1.24 1.10 -6.28
CA ILE A 26 1.07 0.83 -4.84
C ILE A 26 2.12 1.63 -4.11
N GLY A 27 1.70 2.38 -3.10
CA GLY A 27 2.56 3.13 -2.22
C GLY A 27 2.38 2.72 -0.77
N SER A 28 3.38 2.99 0.06
CA SER A 28 3.34 2.63 1.48
C SER A 28 2.54 3.62 2.32
N ASP A 29 2.41 4.85 1.84
CA ASP A 29 1.89 5.97 2.63
C ASP A 29 2.55 6.02 4.01
N HIS A 30 3.89 5.86 4.03
CA HIS A 30 4.66 5.79 5.26
C HIS A 30 4.49 7.06 6.07
N ALA A 31 3.83 6.94 7.21
CA ALA A 31 3.52 8.08 8.09
C ALA A 31 3.84 7.70 9.55
N PRO A 32 5.13 7.65 9.89
CA PRO A 32 5.53 7.30 11.25
C PRO A 32 5.30 8.48 12.21
N HIS A 33 4.92 8.15 13.43
CA HIS A 33 4.76 9.11 14.50
C HIS A 33 5.38 8.59 15.78
N LEU A 34 5.86 9.49 16.61
CA LEU A 34 6.35 9.11 17.93
C LEU A 34 5.21 8.48 18.74
N LYS A 35 5.53 7.47 19.55
CA LYS A 35 4.55 6.76 20.35
C LYS A 35 3.74 7.70 21.23
N VAL A 36 4.39 8.72 21.82
CA VAL A 36 3.71 9.72 22.66
C VAL A 36 2.63 10.48 21.89
N ASN A 37 2.84 10.74 20.60
CA ASN A 37 1.84 11.42 19.76
C ASN A 37 0.71 10.47 19.38
N LYS A 38 1.02 9.21 19.07
CA LYS A 38 0.00 8.20 18.73
C LYS A 38 -0.91 7.86 19.90
N ASN A 39 -0.41 8.01 21.13
CA ASN A 39 -1.19 7.72 22.34
C ASN A 39 -2.13 8.84 22.76
N LYS A 40 -2.18 9.97 22.04
CA LYS A 40 -3.16 11.02 22.30
C LYS A 40 -4.56 10.55 21.96
N GLU A 41 -5.56 11.11 22.65
CA GLU A 41 -6.95 10.80 22.37
C GLU A 41 -7.39 11.39 21.03
N TYR A 42 -8.26 10.64 20.33
CA TYR A 42 -8.88 11.13 19.11
C TYR A 42 -9.71 12.40 19.41
N PRO A 43 -9.67 13.45 18.57
CA PRO A 43 -8.98 13.54 17.27
C PRO A 43 -7.54 14.06 17.33
N ASN A 44 -6.94 14.18 18.51
CA ASN A 44 -5.62 14.76 18.70
C ASN A 44 -4.47 13.81 18.32
N SER A 45 -4.72 12.51 18.22
CA SER A 45 -3.72 11.57 17.76
C SER A 45 -3.57 11.66 16.24
N PRO A 46 -2.33 11.70 15.70
CA PRO A 46 -2.16 11.68 14.26
C PRO A 46 -2.54 10.33 13.67
N SER A 47 -3.16 10.34 12.49
CA SER A 47 -3.45 9.14 11.75
C SER A 47 -2.23 8.68 10.95
N GLY A 48 -2.24 7.40 10.52
CA GLY A 48 -1.18 6.83 9.74
C GLY A 48 -0.35 5.83 10.53
N MET A 49 0.49 5.12 9.79
CA MET A 49 1.36 4.08 10.35
C MET A 49 2.64 3.97 9.54
N PRO A 50 3.76 3.49 10.13
CA PRO A 50 4.95 3.22 9.35
C PRO A 50 4.71 2.04 8.39
N GLY A 51 5.25 2.13 7.17
CA GLY A 51 5.04 1.08 6.17
C GLY A 51 6.17 0.94 5.17
N VAL A 52 7.14 1.85 5.16
CA VAL A 52 8.20 1.84 4.14
C VAL A 52 9.05 0.58 4.20
N GLN A 53 9.30 0.05 5.38
CA GLN A 53 10.10 -1.16 5.54
C GLN A 53 9.32 -2.42 5.19
N THR A 54 8.01 -2.42 5.40
CA THR A 54 7.18 -3.62 5.30
C THR A 54 6.47 -3.77 3.96
N LEU A 55 6.41 -2.73 3.12
CA LEU A 55 5.66 -2.76 1.86
C LEU A 55 6.06 -3.95 0.98
N MET A 56 7.33 -4.06 0.62
CA MET A 56 7.79 -5.12 -0.29
C MET A 56 7.69 -6.51 0.34
N PRO A 57 8.14 -6.76 1.59
CA PRO A 57 7.95 -8.07 2.20
C PRO A 57 6.48 -8.50 2.27
N VAL A 58 5.56 -7.62 2.63
CA VAL A 58 4.13 -7.92 2.69
C VAL A 58 3.60 -8.26 1.30
N MET A 59 3.93 -7.46 0.29
CA MET A 59 3.45 -7.70 -1.07
C MET A 59 4.05 -8.97 -1.67
N LEU A 60 5.32 -9.28 -1.38
CA LEU A 60 5.93 -10.53 -1.82
C LEU A 60 5.26 -11.74 -1.15
N ASP A 61 4.87 -11.62 0.10
CA ASP A 61 4.09 -12.65 0.77
C ASP A 61 2.76 -12.90 0.06
N HIS A 62 2.07 -11.84 -0.37
CA HIS A 62 0.83 -11.97 -1.14
C HIS A 62 1.07 -12.61 -2.51
N VAL A 63 2.18 -12.30 -3.18
CA VAL A 63 2.56 -13.02 -4.42
C VAL A 63 2.71 -14.52 -4.14
N ASN A 64 3.38 -14.84 -3.05
CA ASN A 64 3.60 -16.24 -2.66
C ASN A 64 2.30 -16.99 -2.37
N HIS A 65 1.27 -16.28 -1.93
CA HIS A 65 -0.07 -16.82 -1.66
C HIS A 65 -1.03 -16.71 -2.87
N GLY A 66 -0.53 -16.32 -4.03
CA GLY A 66 -1.31 -16.27 -5.26
C GLY A 66 -2.29 -15.10 -5.37
N LYS A 67 -2.13 -14.05 -4.57
CA LYS A 67 -3.01 -12.88 -4.63
C LYS A 67 -2.78 -12.03 -5.87
N LEU A 68 -1.52 -11.93 -6.31
CA LEU A 68 -1.13 -11.25 -7.55
C LEU A 68 0.13 -11.92 -8.07
N SER A 69 0.48 -11.68 -9.34
CA SER A 69 1.72 -12.20 -9.91
C SER A 69 2.90 -11.31 -9.54
N LEU A 70 4.10 -11.87 -9.62
CA LEU A 70 5.33 -11.09 -9.42
C LEU A 70 5.45 -9.98 -10.48
N THR A 71 5.09 -10.28 -11.73
CA THR A 71 5.10 -9.29 -12.82
C THR A 71 4.16 -8.13 -12.51
N GLN A 72 2.96 -8.41 -12.00
CA GLN A 72 2.02 -7.36 -11.58
C GLN A 72 2.60 -6.51 -10.46
N LEU A 73 3.23 -7.12 -9.48
CA LEU A 73 3.87 -6.37 -8.39
C LEU A 73 4.97 -5.45 -8.91
N ILE A 74 5.84 -5.95 -9.78
CA ILE A 74 6.92 -5.13 -10.37
C ILE A 74 6.33 -3.96 -11.15
N ASN A 75 5.27 -4.17 -11.91
CA ASN A 75 4.61 -3.08 -12.63
C ASN A 75 4.06 -2.01 -11.68
N LEU A 76 3.45 -2.42 -10.58
CA LEU A 76 2.82 -1.50 -9.63
C LEU A 76 3.82 -0.68 -8.82
N VAL A 77 4.98 -1.25 -8.49
CA VAL A 77 5.96 -0.58 -7.62
C VAL A 77 7.17 -0.01 -8.36
N CYS A 78 7.42 -0.42 -9.58
CA CYS A 78 8.61 -0.02 -10.34
C CYS A 78 8.26 0.56 -11.70
N GLU A 79 7.72 -0.25 -12.63
CA GLU A 79 7.54 0.15 -14.01
C GLU A 79 6.52 1.28 -14.19
N ASN A 80 5.35 1.17 -13.56
CA ASN A 80 4.33 2.20 -13.67
C ASN A 80 4.76 3.52 -13.03
N PRO A 81 5.33 3.55 -11.81
CA PRO A 81 5.90 4.78 -11.27
C PRO A 81 6.98 5.41 -12.16
N ILE A 82 7.85 4.60 -12.77
CA ILE A 82 8.87 5.10 -13.70
C ILE A 82 8.22 5.83 -14.87
N LYS A 83 7.19 5.24 -15.46
CA LYS A 83 6.46 5.84 -16.59
C LYS A 83 5.71 7.09 -16.19
N ILE A 84 5.01 7.05 -15.05
CA ILE A 84 4.18 8.16 -14.58
C ILE A 84 5.03 9.39 -14.25
N PHE A 85 6.15 9.18 -13.56
CA PHE A 85 7.00 10.27 -13.09
C PHE A 85 8.15 10.59 -14.05
N GLY A 86 8.26 9.87 -15.18
CA GLY A 86 9.31 10.13 -16.16
C GLY A 86 10.72 9.88 -15.65
N ILE A 87 10.88 8.91 -14.74
CA ILE A 87 12.20 8.60 -14.16
C ILE A 87 13.05 7.88 -15.21
N GLN A 88 14.25 8.41 -15.44
CA GLN A 88 15.22 7.79 -16.34
C GLN A 88 16.44 7.33 -15.55
N ASN A 89 16.93 6.14 -15.89
CA ASN A 89 18.15 5.61 -15.28
C ASN A 89 19.38 6.04 -16.09
#